data_49f3a2650db36648815e46d41cf16fb6
#
_entry.id   49f3a2650db36648815e46d41cf16fb6
#
_cell.length_a   1.000
_cell.length_b   1.000
_cell.length_c   1.000
_cell.angle_alpha   90.00
_cell.angle_beta   90.00
_cell.angle_gamma   90.00
#
_symmetry.space_group_name_H-M   'P 1'
#
loop_
_entity.id
_entity.type
_entity.pdbx_description
1 polymer ?
#
loop_
_entity_poly.entity_id
_entity_poly.type
_entity_poly.pdbx_seq_one_letter_code
_entity_poly.pdbx_strand_id
1 'polypeptide(L)'
;MQQPLLTHPGAPRAKRALGWLSGVVALGVVVLATSAGALAWGPERPTYTIEKPADHVTFNSITNNPAYGDERNLVRIKEAGAPASAYSDDTKVEPGKDYEVYVYYHNNASKTLNDDAHGKKGIAQNVRLRMALPAGLKAGQRTGITGYLSADNATPKTVHDNSYLTSGTDVALRYIPGSATIASKGHPLGSIA
;
A
#
# COMPACT_ATOMS: atom_id res chain seq x y z
N MET A 1 58.51 -72.08 40.40
CA MET A 1 58.47 -72.30 38.97
C MET A 1 58.48 -70.90 38.32
N GLN A 2 59.47 -70.67 37.46
CA GLN A 2 59.91 -69.35 36.98
C GLN A 2 58.98 -68.75 35.94
N GLN A 3 58.76 -67.47 36.09
CA GLN A 3 58.15 -66.66 35.00
C GLN A 3 59.26 -66.16 34.07
N PRO A 4 59.05 -66.10 32.77
CA PRO A 4 59.96 -65.39 31.88
C PRO A 4 59.51 -63.94 31.65
N LEU A 5 60.49 -63.07 31.66
CA LEU A 5 60.46 -61.66 31.34
C LEU A 5 60.02 -61.43 29.85
N LEU A 6 59.09 -60.60 29.63
CA LEU A 6 58.76 -60.12 28.28
C LEU A 6 59.26 -58.68 28.09
N THR A 7 60.20 -58.54 27.17
CA THR A 7 60.76 -57.28 26.70
C THR A 7 59.76 -56.43 25.90
N HIS A 8 59.69 -55.15 26.21
CA HIS A 8 58.92 -54.17 25.43
C HIS A 8 59.72 -53.72 24.20
N PRO A 9 59.10 -53.70 23.00
CA PRO A 9 59.65 -52.98 21.87
C PRO A 9 59.19 -51.55 21.88
N GLY A 10 60.09 -50.65 21.53
CA GLY A 10 59.98 -49.23 21.60
C GLY A 10 58.87 -48.62 20.65
N ALA A 11 58.25 -47.59 21.14
CA ALA A 11 57.27 -46.80 20.38
C ALA A 11 57.94 -45.97 19.28
N PRO A 12 57.30 -45.88 18.09
CA PRO A 12 57.82 -45.02 17.06
C PRO A 12 57.50 -43.56 17.35
N ARG A 13 58.48 -42.69 17.14
CA ARG A 13 58.33 -41.22 17.23
C ARG A 13 57.34 -40.72 16.19
N ALA A 14 56.17 -40.18 16.63
CA ALA A 14 55.25 -39.46 15.78
C ALA A 14 55.86 -38.12 15.31
N LYS A 15 56.02 -37.98 14.00
CA LYS A 15 56.34 -36.70 13.36
C LYS A 15 55.08 -35.79 13.45
N ARG A 16 55.26 -34.66 14.13
CA ARG A 16 54.22 -33.59 14.13
C ARG A 16 54.14 -33.03 12.73
N ALA A 17 53.09 -33.36 12.01
CA ALA A 17 52.66 -32.65 10.83
C ALA A 17 51.93 -31.37 11.29
N LEU A 18 52.54 -30.23 11.01
CA LEU A 18 51.95 -28.91 11.23
C LEU A 18 50.90 -28.70 10.15
N GLY A 19 49.63 -29.11 10.43
CA GLY A 19 48.51 -28.88 9.56
C GLY A 19 48.09 -27.40 9.64
N TRP A 20 48.21 -26.69 8.54
CA TRP A 20 47.63 -25.36 8.35
C TRP A 20 46.12 -25.53 8.30
N LEU A 21 45.42 -25.15 9.36
CA LEU A 21 43.97 -24.94 9.36
C LEU A 21 43.71 -23.63 8.65
N SER A 22 43.48 -23.71 7.35
CA SER A 22 42.84 -22.61 6.60
C SER A 22 41.41 -22.47 7.06
N GLY A 23 41.18 -21.62 8.04
CA GLY A 23 39.85 -21.22 8.45
C GLY A 23 39.23 -20.39 7.35
N VAL A 24 38.32 -20.98 6.57
CA VAL A 24 37.39 -20.22 5.70
C VAL A 24 36.38 -19.56 6.63
N VAL A 25 36.61 -18.28 6.93
CA VAL A 25 35.57 -17.44 7.53
C VAL A 25 34.54 -17.17 6.43
N ALA A 26 33.49 -17.97 6.39
CA ALA A 26 32.32 -17.64 5.59
C ALA A 26 31.66 -16.43 6.23
N LEU A 27 31.93 -15.23 5.67
CA LEU A 27 31.20 -14.01 5.99
C LEU A 27 29.78 -14.20 5.45
N GLY A 28 28.88 -14.70 6.32
CA GLY A 28 27.45 -14.71 6.02
C GLY A 28 26.96 -13.27 5.92
N VAL A 29 26.77 -12.77 4.70
CA VAL A 29 26.04 -11.53 4.48
C VAL A 29 24.58 -11.83 4.86
N VAL A 30 24.20 -11.46 6.08
CA VAL A 30 22.79 -11.40 6.48
C VAL A 30 22.21 -10.21 5.74
N VAL A 31 21.59 -10.46 4.59
CA VAL A 31 20.71 -9.50 3.95
C VAL A 31 19.49 -9.38 4.85
N LEU A 32 19.50 -8.41 5.74
CA LEU A 32 18.28 -7.94 6.39
C LEU A 32 17.41 -7.37 5.27
N ALA A 33 16.54 -8.18 4.70
CA ALA A 33 15.42 -7.69 3.91
C ALA A 33 14.57 -6.88 4.89
N THR A 34 14.82 -5.57 4.95
CA THR A 34 13.85 -4.65 5.51
C THR A 34 12.63 -4.79 4.61
N SER A 35 11.59 -5.46 5.10
CA SER A 35 10.28 -5.35 4.52
C SER A 35 9.90 -3.87 4.63
N ALA A 36 10.20 -3.08 3.59
CA ALA A 36 9.52 -1.80 3.41
C ALA A 36 8.04 -2.17 3.45
N GLY A 37 7.35 -1.79 4.52
CA GLY A 37 5.92 -1.99 4.62
C GLY A 37 5.34 -1.44 3.33
N ALA A 38 4.64 -2.28 2.56
CA ALA A 38 4.02 -1.83 1.33
C ALA A 38 3.14 -0.64 1.71
N LEU A 39 3.42 0.53 1.15
CA LEU A 39 2.59 1.72 1.33
C LEU A 39 1.18 1.34 0.89
N ALA A 40 0.19 1.75 1.69
CA ALA A 40 -1.21 1.51 1.32
C ALA A 40 -1.54 2.19 -0.01
N TRP A 41 -0.85 3.27 -0.33
CA TRP A 41 -1.02 4.09 -1.53
C TRP A 41 0.20 4.00 -2.47
N GLY A 42 -0.02 4.31 -3.75
CA GLY A 42 1.04 4.35 -4.75
C GLY A 42 0.60 4.98 -6.09
N PRO A 43 1.50 5.06 -7.04
CA PRO A 43 2.95 4.92 -6.88
C PRO A 43 3.58 6.04 -6.05
N GLU A 44 4.83 5.88 -5.63
CA GLU A 44 5.65 6.97 -5.07
C GLU A 44 5.67 8.13 -6.06
N ARG A 45 5.48 9.35 -5.57
CA ARG A 45 5.37 10.54 -6.42
C ARG A 45 5.70 11.81 -5.65
N PRO A 46 6.07 12.91 -6.36
CA PRO A 46 6.23 14.22 -5.74
C PRO A 46 4.97 14.63 -4.97
N THR A 47 5.18 15.26 -3.81
CA THR A 47 4.09 15.80 -2.99
C THR A 47 4.06 17.32 -3.10
N TYR A 48 2.89 17.87 -2.90
CA TYR A 48 2.59 19.30 -3.04
C TYR A 48 1.89 19.81 -1.78
N THR A 49 1.71 21.13 -1.72
CA THR A 49 0.89 21.78 -0.69
C THR A 49 -0.20 22.62 -1.34
N ILE A 50 -1.17 23.04 -0.56
CA ILE A 50 -2.22 23.94 -1.06
C ILE A 50 -1.62 25.24 -1.61
N GLU A 51 -0.55 25.75 -0.99
CA GLU A 51 0.13 26.98 -1.37
C GLU A 51 1.04 26.82 -2.58
N LYS A 52 1.53 25.58 -2.81
CA LYS A 52 2.43 25.24 -3.90
C LYS A 52 1.89 24.02 -4.66
N PRO A 53 0.82 24.20 -5.45
CA PRO A 53 0.23 23.12 -6.25
C PRO A 53 1.16 22.71 -7.40
N ALA A 54 0.85 21.57 -8.03
CA ALA A 54 1.62 21.05 -9.15
C ALA A 54 1.52 21.94 -10.40
N ASP A 55 2.53 21.88 -11.24
CA ASP A 55 2.60 22.53 -12.56
C ASP A 55 2.05 21.65 -13.70
N HIS A 56 1.47 20.53 -13.37
CA HIS A 56 0.87 19.55 -14.26
C HIS A 56 -0.30 18.81 -13.58
N VAL A 57 -1.07 18.06 -14.34
CA VAL A 57 -2.12 17.21 -13.79
C VAL A 57 -1.50 16.08 -12.98
N THR A 58 -1.81 16.06 -11.70
CA THR A 58 -1.52 14.96 -10.78
C THR A 58 -2.66 14.83 -9.78
N PHE A 59 -2.90 13.62 -9.29
CA PHE A 59 -4.00 13.38 -8.36
C PHE A 59 -3.49 13.12 -6.95
N ASN A 60 -4.25 13.64 -5.97
CA ASN A 60 -4.14 13.29 -4.56
C ASN A 60 -2.69 13.27 -4.06
N SER A 61 -1.95 14.33 -4.34
CA SER A 61 -0.53 14.48 -4.01
C SER A 61 -0.27 15.64 -3.04
N ILE A 62 -1.32 16.34 -2.59
CA ILE A 62 -1.24 17.36 -1.54
C ILE A 62 -1.27 16.68 -0.17
N THR A 63 -0.34 17.08 0.70
CA THR A 63 -0.16 16.46 2.02
C THR A 63 -0.62 17.34 3.19
N ASN A 64 -0.98 18.60 2.93
CA ASN A 64 -1.42 19.56 3.95
C ASN A 64 -2.83 20.09 3.69
N ASN A 65 -3.71 19.32 3.08
CA ASN A 65 -5.10 19.76 2.85
C ASN A 65 -5.81 19.98 4.20
N PRO A 66 -6.24 21.21 4.54
CA PRO A 66 -6.81 21.50 5.85
C PRO A 66 -8.16 20.81 6.11
N ALA A 67 -8.87 20.42 5.04
CA ALA A 67 -10.16 19.74 5.16
C ALA A 67 -10.02 18.20 5.13
N TYR A 68 -8.92 17.67 4.61
CA TYR A 68 -8.77 16.24 4.35
C TYR A 68 -7.52 15.62 4.99
N GLY A 69 -6.45 16.39 5.14
CA GLY A 69 -5.13 15.91 5.55
C GLY A 69 -4.28 15.50 4.35
N ASP A 70 -3.62 14.36 4.45
CA ASP A 70 -2.83 13.77 3.37
C ASP A 70 -3.76 13.12 2.34
N GLU A 71 -3.85 13.71 1.16
CA GLU A 71 -4.76 13.26 0.10
C GLU A 71 -4.36 11.92 -0.51
N ARG A 72 -3.15 11.43 -0.27
CA ARG A 72 -2.70 10.12 -0.77
C ARG A 72 -3.49 8.98 -0.16
N ASN A 73 -4.01 9.16 1.06
CA ASN A 73 -4.97 8.29 1.70
C ASN A 73 -6.38 8.59 1.16
N LEU A 74 -6.68 8.09 -0.04
CA LEU A 74 -7.87 8.48 -0.80
C LEU A 74 -9.06 7.54 -0.61
N VAL A 75 -8.87 6.32 -0.09
CA VAL A 75 -9.94 5.34 0.13
C VAL A 75 -10.18 5.15 1.61
N ARG A 76 -11.42 5.32 2.06
CA ARG A 76 -11.85 5.10 3.45
C ARG A 76 -13.19 4.38 3.51
N ILE A 77 -13.42 3.66 4.58
CA ILE A 77 -14.61 2.83 4.75
C ILE A 77 -15.27 3.13 6.10
N LYS A 78 -16.59 3.07 6.14
CA LYS A 78 -17.38 3.06 7.38
C LYS A 78 -18.59 2.14 7.23
N GLU A 79 -19.24 1.78 8.33
CA GLU A 79 -20.57 1.17 8.29
C GLU A 79 -21.59 2.20 7.73
N ALA A 80 -22.52 1.76 6.90
CA ALA A 80 -23.55 2.61 6.34
C ALA A 80 -24.41 3.22 7.47
N GLY A 81 -24.73 4.52 7.32
CA GLY A 81 -25.46 5.27 8.34
C GLY A 81 -24.60 5.78 9.52
N ALA A 82 -23.35 5.33 9.68
CA ALA A 82 -22.44 5.88 10.68
C ALA A 82 -22.02 7.33 10.33
N PRO A 83 -21.65 8.17 11.31
CA PRO A 83 -21.22 9.54 11.06
C PRO A 83 -19.93 9.58 10.21
N ALA A 84 -19.67 10.71 9.54
CA ALA A 84 -18.48 10.87 8.68
C ALA A 84 -17.16 10.70 9.43
N SER A 85 -17.11 10.96 10.74
CA SER A 85 -15.94 10.71 11.58
C SER A 85 -15.58 9.23 11.74
N ALA A 86 -16.47 8.31 11.36
CA ALA A 86 -16.24 6.86 11.42
C ALA A 86 -15.49 6.30 10.21
N TYR A 87 -15.21 7.10 9.17
CA TYR A 87 -14.38 6.65 8.06
C TYR A 87 -12.97 6.28 8.53
N SER A 88 -12.53 5.08 8.17
CA SER A 88 -11.26 4.48 8.59
C SER A 88 -10.57 3.76 7.43
N ASP A 89 -9.26 3.61 7.54
CA ASP A 89 -8.45 2.79 6.64
C ASP A 89 -8.50 1.30 6.99
N ASP A 90 -8.89 0.97 8.21
CA ASP A 90 -9.10 -0.39 8.71
C ASP A 90 -10.50 -0.50 9.31
N THR A 91 -11.33 -1.35 8.73
CA THR A 91 -12.73 -1.50 9.15
C THR A 91 -13.03 -2.97 9.44
N LYS A 92 -13.56 -3.24 10.64
CA LYS A 92 -14.12 -4.54 10.96
C LYS A 92 -15.51 -4.64 10.37
N VAL A 93 -15.72 -5.66 9.54
CA VAL A 93 -17.03 -5.93 8.91
C VAL A 93 -17.72 -7.14 9.50
N GLU A 94 -19.04 -7.13 9.46
CA GLU A 94 -19.92 -8.16 9.99
C GLU A 94 -20.91 -8.61 8.91
N PRO A 95 -21.31 -9.89 8.89
CA PRO A 95 -22.32 -10.39 7.96
C PRO A 95 -23.65 -9.62 8.07
N GLY A 96 -24.26 -9.35 6.91
CA GLY A 96 -25.58 -8.72 6.84
C GLY A 96 -25.60 -7.22 7.04
N LYS A 97 -24.43 -6.57 7.18
CA LYS A 97 -24.34 -5.12 7.26
C LYS A 97 -23.85 -4.51 5.94
N ASP A 98 -24.30 -3.30 5.69
CA ASP A 98 -23.84 -2.50 4.56
C ASP A 98 -22.72 -1.54 4.98
N TYR A 99 -21.79 -1.28 4.07
CA TYR A 99 -20.66 -0.40 4.29
C TYR A 99 -20.54 0.60 3.16
N GLU A 100 -20.19 1.83 3.49
CA GLU A 100 -19.87 2.89 2.55
C GLU A 100 -18.37 2.94 2.30
N VAL A 101 -17.98 2.95 1.02
CA VAL A 101 -16.62 3.22 0.57
C VAL A 101 -16.57 4.64 0.04
N TYR A 102 -15.80 5.49 0.68
CA TYR A 102 -15.53 6.85 0.25
C TYR A 102 -14.22 6.90 -0.53
N VAL A 103 -14.23 7.55 -1.70
CA VAL A 103 -13.03 7.81 -2.47
C VAL A 103 -12.89 9.30 -2.69
N TYR A 104 -11.87 9.90 -2.09
CA TYR A 104 -11.52 11.30 -2.33
C TYR A 104 -10.76 11.42 -3.65
N TYR A 105 -11.09 12.42 -4.44
CA TYR A 105 -10.37 12.73 -5.67
C TYR A 105 -10.13 14.23 -5.78
N HIS A 106 -8.90 14.61 -6.09
CA HIS A 106 -8.49 15.99 -6.28
C HIS A 106 -7.39 16.09 -7.34
N ASN A 107 -7.62 16.91 -8.36
CA ASN A 107 -6.57 17.28 -9.31
C ASN A 107 -5.75 18.41 -8.69
N ASN A 108 -4.50 18.15 -8.39
CA ASN A 108 -3.62 19.08 -7.68
C ASN A 108 -2.87 20.06 -8.60
N ALA A 109 -3.19 20.11 -9.91
CA ALA A 109 -2.65 21.10 -10.82
C ALA A 109 -3.02 22.53 -10.38
N SER A 110 -2.10 23.46 -10.53
CA SER A 110 -2.37 24.89 -10.31
C SER A 110 -3.54 25.36 -11.20
N LYS A 111 -4.48 26.08 -10.60
CA LYS A 111 -5.61 26.66 -11.34
C LYS A 111 -5.19 27.63 -12.43
N THR A 112 -4.00 28.26 -12.31
CA THR A 112 -3.43 29.14 -13.32
C THR A 112 -3.16 28.44 -14.64
N LEU A 113 -3.12 27.10 -14.65
CA LEU A 113 -2.87 26.28 -15.86
C LEU A 113 -4.16 25.92 -16.61
N ASN A 114 -5.33 26.39 -16.15
CA ASN A 114 -6.62 25.99 -16.70
C ASN A 114 -7.11 26.89 -17.83
N ASP A 115 -6.42 27.99 -18.10
CA ASP A 115 -6.78 28.95 -19.14
C ASP A 115 -6.19 28.59 -20.51
N ASP A 116 -6.65 29.31 -21.55
CA ASP A 116 -6.20 29.12 -22.94
C ASP A 116 -4.73 29.53 -23.12
N ALA A 117 -4.23 30.52 -22.36
CA ALA A 117 -2.84 30.98 -22.43
C ALA A 117 -1.86 29.89 -22.03
N HIS A 118 -2.29 28.99 -21.14
CA HIS A 118 -1.51 27.83 -20.72
C HIS A 118 -1.91 26.53 -21.43
N GLY A 119 -2.72 26.64 -22.50
CA GLY A 119 -3.19 25.45 -23.25
C GLY A 119 -4.03 24.48 -22.43
N LYS A 120 -4.68 24.96 -21.37
CA LYS A 120 -5.52 24.15 -20.46
C LYS A 120 -4.84 22.92 -19.87
N LYS A 121 -3.50 22.93 -19.76
CA LYS A 121 -2.72 21.76 -19.31
C LYS A 121 -2.93 21.39 -17.84
N GLY A 122 -3.62 22.24 -17.06
CA GLY A 122 -4.07 21.89 -15.69
C GLY A 122 -5.38 21.10 -15.64
N ILE A 123 -6.05 20.92 -16.76
CA ILE A 123 -7.33 20.22 -16.83
C ILE A 123 -7.10 18.74 -17.08
N ALA A 124 -7.55 17.89 -16.18
CA ALA A 124 -7.45 16.44 -16.34
C ALA A 124 -8.38 15.92 -17.46
N GLN A 125 -7.88 15.01 -18.29
CA GLN A 125 -8.57 14.47 -19.44
C GLN A 125 -8.93 13.00 -19.23
N ASN A 126 -10.16 12.63 -19.60
CA ASN A 126 -10.65 11.25 -19.52
C ASN A 126 -10.42 10.63 -18.13
N VAL A 127 -10.83 11.35 -17.09
CA VAL A 127 -10.69 10.89 -15.69
C VAL A 127 -11.50 9.62 -15.47
N ARG A 128 -10.88 8.63 -14.84
CA ARG A 128 -11.51 7.35 -14.48
C ARG A 128 -11.23 7.04 -13.02
N LEU A 129 -12.29 6.62 -12.33
CA LEU A 129 -12.21 6.06 -10.99
C LEU A 129 -12.66 4.60 -11.07
N ARG A 130 -11.87 3.69 -10.50
CA ARG A 130 -12.15 2.26 -10.46
C ARG A 130 -11.91 1.73 -9.06
N MET A 131 -12.82 0.88 -8.59
CA MET A 131 -12.65 0.13 -7.34
C MET A 131 -12.36 -1.34 -7.64
N ALA A 132 -11.42 -1.93 -6.92
CA ALA A 132 -11.19 -3.37 -6.87
C ALA A 132 -11.66 -3.88 -5.51
N LEU A 133 -12.67 -4.73 -5.54
CA LEU A 133 -13.27 -5.35 -4.37
C LEU A 133 -12.94 -6.85 -4.38
N PRO A 134 -12.49 -7.44 -3.26
CA PRO A 134 -12.39 -8.88 -3.14
C PRO A 134 -13.79 -9.51 -3.12
N ALA A 135 -13.92 -10.75 -3.57
CA ALA A 135 -15.19 -11.47 -3.51
C ALA A 135 -15.64 -11.79 -2.07
N GLY A 136 -14.71 -11.79 -1.13
CA GLY A 136 -14.99 -12.02 0.28
C GLY A 136 -13.72 -11.96 1.13
N LEU A 137 -13.91 -12.16 2.43
CA LEU A 137 -12.86 -12.22 3.43
C LEU A 137 -12.90 -13.58 4.15
N LYS A 138 -11.74 -14.06 4.54
CA LYS A 138 -11.61 -15.17 5.50
C LYS A 138 -11.52 -14.65 6.92
N ALA A 139 -12.09 -15.39 7.85
CA ALA A 139 -12.05 -15.07 9.27
C ALA A 139 -10.61 -14.75 9.74
N GLY A 140 -10.43 -13.64 10.42
CA GLY A 140 -9.15 -13.20 10.97
C GLY A 140 -8.13 -12.70 9.93
N GLN A 141 -8.44 -12.72 8.64
CA GLN A 141 -7.57 -12.16 7.61
C GLN A 141 -7.87 -10.68 7.36
N ARG A 142 -6.82 -9.91 7.12
CA ARG A 142 -6.90 -8.52 6.67
C ARG A 142 -6.85 -8.49 5.15
N THR A 143 -7.88 -7.97 4.50
CA THR A 143 -8.04 -7.98 3.04
C THR A 143 -8.25 -6.56 2.53
N GLY A 144 -7.48 -6.16 1.52
CA GLY A 144 -7.54 -4.82 0.95
C GLY A 144 -8.66 -4.64 -0.07
N ILE A 145 -9.26 -3.46 -0.08
CA ILE A 145 -9.98 -2.91 -1.22
C ILE A 145 -9.15 -1.77 -1.79
N THR A 146 -9.11 -1.64 -3.12
CA THR A 146 -8.23 -0.68 -3.78
C THR A 146 -9.03 0.28 -4.65
N GLY A 147 -8.84 1.58 -4.45
CA GLY A 147 -9.30 2.63 -5.35
C GLY A 147 -8.21 3.07 -6.30
N TYR A 148 -8.53 3.20 -7.58
CA TYR A 148 -7.64 3.69 -8.63
C TYR A 148 -8.23 4.94 -9.24
N LEU A 149 -7.45 6.00 -9.32
CA LEU A 149 -7.81 7.26 -9.98
C LEU A 149 -6.80 7.54 -11.08
N SER A 150 -7.29 7.80 -12.30
CA SER A 150 -6.42 7.97 -13.47
C SER A 150 -6.94 9.07 -14.41
N ALA A 151 -6.01 9.64 -15.20
CA ALA A 151 -6.33 10.47 -16.37
C ALA A 151 -5.26 10.28 -17.44
N ASP A 152 -5.63 10.58 -18.69
CA ASP A 152 -4.74 10.35 -19.84
C ASP A 152 -3.50 11.26 -19.80
N ASN A 153 -3.63 12.48 -19.26
CA ASN A 153 -2.58 13.49 -19.14
C ASN A 153 -2.05 13.67 -17.70
N ALA A 154 -2.35 12.78 -16.77
CA ALA A 154 -1.82 12.88 -15.42
C ALA A 154 -0.40 12.28 -15.30
N THR A 155 0.37 12.77 -14.34
CA THR A 155 1.66 12.21 -13.95
C THR A 155 1.70 12.04 -12.42
N PRO A 156 1.76 10.78 -11.93
CA PRO A 156 1.64 9.53 -12.69
C PRO A 156 0.24 9.37 -13.30
N LYS A 157 0.12 8.58 -14.37
CA LYS A 157 -1.18 8.36 -15.06
C LYS A 157 -2.25 7.76 -14.16
N THR A 158 -1.85 6.97 -13.18
CA THR A 158 -2.75 6.32 -12.22
C THR A 158 -2.15 6.42 -10.83
N VAL A 159 -2.97 6.82 -9.88
CA VAL A 159 -2.70 6.69 -8.44
C VAL A 159 -3.65 5.70 -7.84
N HIS A 160 -3.25 5.08 -6.74
CA HIS A 160 -4.11 4.16 -6.00
C HIS A 160 -3.91 4.27 -4.50
N ASP A 161 -4.88 3.76 -3.76
CA ASP A 161 -4.81 3.61 -2.33
C ASP A 161 -5.65 2.41 -1.88
N ASN A 162 -5.30 1.84 -0.73
CA ASN A 162 -5.95 0.68 -0.14
C ASN A 162 -6.55 1.04 1.22
N SER A 163 -7.80 0.65 1.41
CA SER A 163 -8.34 0.45 2.75
C SER A 163 -8.53 -1.03 3.01
N TYR A 164 -8.59 -1.41 4.27
CA TYR A 164 -8.56 -2.82 4.66
C TYR A 164 -9.79 -3.21 5.46
N LEU A 165 -10.23 -4.43 5.21
CA LEU A 165 -11.34 -5.07 5.89
C LEU A 165 -10.85 -6.26 6.70
N THR A 166 -11.43 -6.45 7.87
CA THR A 166 -11.28 -7.65 8.71
C THR A 166 -12.64 -8.16 9.14
N SER A 167 -12.78 -9.46 9.35
CA SER A 167 -13.99 -10.05 9.92
C SER A 167 -13.66 -11.19 10.88
N GLY A 168 -14.48 -11.39 11.88
CA GLY A 168 -14.39 -12.53 12.79
C GLY A 168 -14.88 -13.85 12.17
N THR A 169 -15.57 -13.79 11.04
CA THR A 169 -16.12 -14.96 10.31
C THR A 169 -15.85 -14.81 8.81
N ASP A 170 -15.97 -15.88 8.07
CA ASP A 170 -15.96 -15.82 6.61
C ASP A 170 -17.16 -15.00 6.13
N VAL A 171 -16.91 -14.00 5.26
CA VAL A 171 -17.97 -13.16 4.66
C VAL A 171 -17.77 -13.04 3.16
N ALA A 172 -18.86 -13.06 2.41
CA ALA A 172 -18.88 -12.69 1.00
C ALA A 172 -19.17 -11.19 0.88
N LEU A 173 -18.49 -10.52 -0.04
CA LEU A 173 -18.72 -9.11 -0.36
C LEU A 173 -19.42 -8.98 -1.71
N ARG A 174 -20.32 -8.03 -1.82
CA ARG A 174 -20.95 -7.68 -3.08
C ARG A 174 -21.16 -6.17 -3.18
N TYR A 175 -21.05 -5.65 -4.38
CA TYR A 175 -21.47 -4.30 -4.70
C TYR A 175 -23.01 -4.21 -4.68
N ILE A 176 -23.55 -3.13 -4.13
CA ILE A 176 -24.98 -2.84 -4.19
C ILE A 176 -25.25 -2.03 -5.47
N PRO A 177 -25.90 -2.59 -6.49
CA PRO A 177 -26.15 -1.89 -7.74
C PRO A 177 -26.89 -0.57 -7.53
N GLY A 178 -26.48 0.47 -8.26
CA GLY A 178 -27.09 1.80 -8.18
C GLY A 178 -26.74 2.62 -6.92
N SER A 179 -25.88 2.11 -6.04
CA SER A 179 -25.48 2.83 -4.82
C SER A 179 -24.35 3.85 -5.03
N ALA A 180 -23.63 3.78 -6.15
CA ALA A 180 -22.51 4.69 -6.41
C ALA A 180 -23.02 6.09 -6.72
N THR A 181 -22.40 7.08 -6.10
CA THR A 181 -22.66 8.50 -6.33
C THR A 181 -21.37 9.27 -6.50
N ILE A 182 -21.40 10.39 -7.19
CA ILE A 182 -20.26 11.29 -7.36
C ILE A 182 -20.65 12.71 -7.00
N ALA A 183 -19.79 13.41 -6.32
CA ALA A 183 -19.95 14.84 -6.06
C ALA A 183 -18.65 15.57 -6.33
N SER A 184 -18.71 16.76 -6.92
CA SER A 184 -17.57 17.63 -7.09
C SER A 184 -17.98 19.09 -6.87
N LYS A 185 -16.97 19.96 -6.68
CA LYS A 185 -17.24 21.40 -6.55
C LYS A 185 -17.94 21.93 -7.81
N GLY A 186 -19.14 22.49 -7.65
CA GLY A 186 -19.97 22.98 -8.75
C GLY A 186 -20.87 21.93 -9.40
N HIS A 187 -20.75 20.66 -9.00
CA HIS A 187 -21.64 19.58 -9.45
C HIS A 187 -22.20 18.87 -8.21
N PRO A 188 -23.50 18.98 -7.95
CA PRO A 188 -24.13 18.32 -6.82
C PRO A 188 -24.01 16.80 -6.94
N LEU A 189 -24.28 16.12 -5.83
CA LEU A 189 -24.27 14.66 -5.76
C LEU A 189 -25.16 14.08 -6.86
N GLY A 190 -24.58 13.24 -7.71
CA GLY A 190 -25.26 12.55 -8.81
C GLY A 190 -25.01 11.04 -8.72
N SER A 191 -25.99 10.26 -9.15
CA SER A 191 -25.86 8.83 -9.30
C SER A 191 -25.00 8.50 -10.52
N ILE A 192 -24.12 7.50 -10.38
CA ILE A 192 -23.36 6.93 -11.49
C ILE A 192 -23.72 5.46 -11.65
N ALA A 193 -23.93 5.05 -12.91
CA ALA A 193 -24.30 3.68 -13.25
C ALA A 193 -23.08 2.74 -13.23
#